data_931ddfc95f9fbdfa7eab2439e651d14a
#
_entry.id   931ddfc95f9fbdfa7eab2439e651d14a
#
_cell.length_a   1.000
_cell.length_b   1.000
_cell.length_c   1.000
_cell.angle_alpha   90.00
_cell.angle_beta   90.00
_cell.angle_gamma   90.00
#
_symmetry.space_group_name_H-M   'P 1'
#
loop_
_entity.id
_entity.type
_entity.pdbx_description
1 polymer ?
#
loop_
_entity_poly.entity_id
_entity_poly.type
_entity_poly.pdbx_seq_one_letter_code
_entity_poly.pdbx_strand_id
1 'polypeptide(L)' 'MILITFENQETLEFEDRFTAEVHVDTYISAGIPVVKVRCDDTSDSIAISAYSERLNKTIQ' A
#
# COMPACT_ATOMS: atom_id res chain seq x y z
N MET A 1 -5.20 10.49 7.28
CA MET A 1 -3.77 10.31 6.97
C MET A 1 -3.47 8.84 6.80
N ILE A 2 -2.78 8.48 5.74
CA ILE A 2 -2.44 7.10 5.42
C ILE A 2 -0.93 7.00 5.33
N LEU A 3 -0.32 6.09 6.10
CA LEU A 3 1.11 5.84 6.06
C LEU A 3 1.35 4.42 5.57
N ILE A 4 2.13 4.28 4.52
CA ILE A 4 2.46 2.97 3.95
C ILE A 4 3.97 2.79 3.96
N THR A 5 4.43 1.69 4.55
CA THR A 5 5.84 1.32 4.58
C THR A 5 6.07 0.19 3.59
N PHE A 6 7.07 0.35 2.75
CA PHE A 6 7.43 -0.61 1.73
C PHE A 6 8.68 -1.41 2.15
N GLU A 7 8.94 -2.50 1.45
CA GLU A 7 10.04 -3.39 1.79
C GLU A 7 11.42 -2.72 1.71
N ASN A 8 11.55 -1.66 0.91
CA ASN A 8 12.79 -0.88 0.83
C ASN A 8 12.96 0.09 2.00
N GLN A 9 12.10 0.00 3.03
CA GLN A 9 12.11 0.81 4.23
C GLN A 9 11.62 2.25 4.03
N GLU A 10 11.11 2.56 2.86
CA GLU A 10 10.47 3.85 2.63
C GLU A 10 9.08 3.87 3.26
N THR A 11 8.74 4.98 3.92
CA THR A 11 7.40 5.23 4.42
C THR A 11 6.85 6.46 3.72
N LEU A 12 5.71 6.32 3.06
CA LEU A 12 5.08 7.42 2.35
C LEU A 12 3.75 7.77 2.99
N GLU A 13 3.42 9.06 2.98
CA GLU A 13 2.19 9.58 3.53
C GLU A 13 1.25 9.98 2.41
N PHE A 14 -0.02 9.59 2.53
CA PHE A 14 -1.05 9.92 1.55
C PHE A 14 -2.26 10.51 2.25
N GLU A 15 -2.97 11.40 1.55
CA GLU A 15 -4.18 11.99 2.10
C GLU A 15 -5.43 11.21 1.76
N ASP A 16 -5.44 10.54 0.61
CA ASP A 16 -6.60 9.76 0.20
C ASP A 16 -6.20 8.35 -0.25
N ARG A 17 -7.20 7.46 -0.22
CA ARG A 17 -6.98 6.06 -0.52
C ARG A 17 -6.60 5.82 -1.99
N PHE A 18 -7.18 6.58 -2.91
CA PHE A 18 -6.89 6.36 -4.34
C PHE A 18 -5.44 6.65 -4.66
N THR A 19 -4.90 7.75 -4.14
CA THR A 19 -3.50 8.09 -4.35
C THR A 19 -2.61 7.01 -3.73
N ALA A 20 -2.96 6.52 -2.55
CA ALA A 20 -2.21 5.46 -1.89
C ALA A 20 -2.20 4.19 -2.73
N GLU A 21 -3.35 3.79 -3.27
CA GLU A 21 -3.45 2.58 -4.08
C GLU A 21 -2.64 2.69 -5.38
N VAL A 22 -2.62 3.86 -6.00
CA VAL A 22 -1.82 4.08 -7.21
C VAL A 22 -0.34 3.88 -6.91
N HIS A 23 0.13 4.41 -5.79
CA HIS A 23 1.53 4.24 -5.41
C HIS A 23 1.85 2.80 -5.03
N VAL A 24 0.93 2.13 -4.32
CA VAL A 24 1.09 0.71 -3.99
C VAL A 24 1.24 -0.12 -5.26
N ASP A 25 0.39 0.13 -6.26
CA ASP A 25 0.46 -0.56 -7.53
C ASP A 25 1.82 -0.35 -8.20
N THR A 26 2.28 0.90 -8.26
CA THR A 26 3.56 1.24 -8.86
C THR A 26 4.71 0.54 -8.16
N TYR A 27 4.72 0.55 -6.83
CA TYR A 27 5.81 -0.07 -6.06
C TYR A 27 5.81 -1.58 -6.21
N ILE A 28 4.66 -2.22 -6.12
CA ILE A 28 4.56 -3.67 -6.25
C ILE A 28 4.98 -4.10 -7.66
N SER A 29 4.59 -3.34 -8.68
CA SER A 29 5.01 -3.62 -10.07
C SER A 29 6.51 -3.49 -10.24
N ALA A 30 7.16 -2.68 -9.43
CA ALA A 30 8.62 -2.54 -9.44
C ALA A 30 9.33 -3.58 -8.56
N GLY A 31 8.57 -4.49 -7.95
CA GLY A 31 9.14 -5.53 -7.10
C GLY A 31 9.33 -5.10 -5.65
N ILE A 32 8.67 -4.04 -5.22
CA ILE A 32 8.78 -3.52 -3.85
C ILE A 32 7.44 -3.66 -3.15
N PRO A 33 7.22 -4.76 -2.40
CA PRO A 33 5.93 -4.98 -1.76
C PRO A 33 5.70 -4.10 -0.53
N VAL A 34 4.44 -3.99 -0.14
CA VAL A 34 4.05 -3.27 1.08
C VAL A 34 4.30 -4.18 2.27
N VAL A 35 4.93 -3.64 3.32
CA VAL A 35 5.16 -4.40 4.55
C VAL A 35 4.29 -3.91 5.70
N LYS A 36 3.78 -2.67 5.65
CA LYS A 36 2.97 -2.14 6.73
C LYS A 36 2.04 -1.05 6.20
N VAL A 37 0.79 -1.07 6.66
CA VAL A 37 -0.17 -0.01 6.37
C VAL A 37 -0.67 0.55 7.69
N ARG A 38 -0.64 1.87 7.83
CA ARG A 38 -1.13 2.54 9.01
C ARG A 38 -2.07 3.65 8.58
N CYS A 39 -3.27 3.64 9.14
CA CYS A 39 -4.31 4.57 8.71
C CYS A 39 -5.25 4.88 9.87
N ASP A 40 -5.73 6.12 9.93
CA ASP A 40 -6.68 6.52 10.97
C ASP A 40 -8.04 5.85 10.77
N ASP A 41 -8.39 5.57 9.52
CA ASP A 41 -9.65 4.90 9.18
C ASP A 41 -9.40 3.41 8.97
N THR A 42 -10.03 2.58 9.80
CA THR A 42 -9.86 1.13 9.72
C THR A 42 -10.32 0.56 8.37
N SER A 43 -11.39 1.12 7.81
CA SER A 43 -11.90 0.66 6.51
C SER A 43 -10.88 0.88 5.41
N ASP A 44 -10.22 2.05 5.40
CA ASP A 44 -9.18 2.34 4.41
C ASP A 44 -7.97 1.44 4.60
N SER A 45 -7.60 1.19 5.85
CA SER A 45 -6.48 0.31 6.16
C SER A 45 -6.73 -1.10 5.62
N ILE A 46 -7.92 -1.64 5.86
CA ILE A 46 -8.31 -2.97 5.39
C ILE A 46 -8.32 -3.01 3.86
N ALA A 47 -8.88 -1.98 3.22
CA ALA A 47 -8.99 -1.92 1.77
C ALA A 47 -7.61 -1.88 1.11
N ILE A 48 -6.70 -1.08 1.63
CA ILE A 48 -5.35 -0.96 1.08
C ILE A 48 -4.57 -2.26 1.29
N SER A 49 -4.70 -2.88 2.46
CA SER A 49 -4.03 -4.15 2.74
C SER A 49 -4.52 -5.25 1.80
N ALA A 50 -5.83 -5.34 1.58
CA ALA A 50 -6.40 -6.33 0.66
C ALA A 50 -5.95 -6.07 -0.77
N TYR A 51 -5.87 -4.81 -1.17
CA TYR A 51 -5.42 -4.43 -2.51
C TYR A 51 -3.96 -4.85 -2.73
N SER A 52 -3.09 -4.57 -1.76
CA SER A 52 -1.68 -4.93 -1.89
C SER A 52 -1.48 -6.44 -1.91
N GLU A 53 -2.25 -7.20 -1.14
CA GLU A 53 -2.17 -8.66 -1.17
C GLU A 53 -2.58 -9.21 -2.53
N ARG A 54 -3.64 -8.64 -3.12
CA ARG A 54 -4.12 -9.08 -4.42
C ARG A 54 -3.06 -8.83 -5.50
N LEU A 55 -2.42 -7.68 -5.47
CA LEU A 55 -1.37 -7.35 -6.43
C LEU A 55 -0.16 -8.26 -6.27
N ASN A 56 0.24 -8.56 -5.04
CA ASN A 56 1.34 -9.48 -4.80
C ASN A 56 1.08 -10.85 -5.40
N LYS A 57 -0.13 -11.37 -5.25
CA LYS A 57 -0.50 -12.67 -5.81
C LYS A 57 -0.50 -12.65 -7.34
N THR A 58 -0.92 -11.54 -7.93
CA THR A 58 -0.99 -11.41 -9.39
C THR A 58 0.40 -11.37 -10.01
N ILE A 59 1.35 -10.72 -9.34
CA ILE A 59 2.70 -10.56 -9.88
C ILE A 59 3.54 -11.82 -9.68
N GLN A 60 3.26 -12.55 -8.63
CA GLN A 60 3.95 -13.81 -8.37
C GLN A 60 3.32 -14.96 -9.15
#